data_fe0b718bed7e320985480b218310aac7
#
_entry.id   fe0b718bed7e320985480b218310aac7
#
_cell.length_a   1.000
_cell.length_b   1.000
_cell.length_c   1.000
_cell.angle_alpha   90.00
_cell.angle_beta   90.00
_cell.angle_gamma   90.00
#
_symmetry.space_group_name_H-M   'P 1'
#
loop_
_entity.id
_entity.type
_entity.pdbx_description
1 polymer ?
#
loop_
_entity_poly.entity_id
_entity_poly.type
_entity_poly.pdbx_seq_one_letter_code
_entity_poly.pdbx_strand_id
1 'polypeptide(L)'
;MISKIKIAVRCIAGIFAYLASSMATASVVTVENYEYPITDRFVATVVGTPTEYEAKLPSIPFEQRSIDIFPDRKTPDVFFYGKELLYSVALQDNESPLIFLIAGTGASHEGGKNRNMAKAFYQAGFHVVSISSPTFNNFVTAASYTGVVGDAKKDAEDIYRVFEKIWAELADDIEVSTFNVTGYSLGGFNAAYVAKLDETRQIFNFENVLLINPPVSIYNSISLLDRMINNIPGGMDNFDKFFNNLMRAYTNVYKESADAIGDDFLYKAYKALNLKDEQLAALIGVSFRLSSASLIFTSDVVVDFGFIKPKGLILNRYSNLTEYNEVANRIGFTDYYHEFFYPFYKETDPDVTRDEFISAISLKEIEEYLRSTDKITVMHNADDIILQPGEIEFFADVFGKRATIYPTGGHCGNMSYRDNVAHMVAAFTDGGTP
;
A
#
# COMPACT_ATOMS: atom_id res chain seq x y z
N MET A 1 67.33 23.01 -10.40
CA MET A 1 66.36 21.89 -10.68
C MET A 1 65.47 21.55 -9.48
N ILE A 2 65.62 22.18 -8.34
CA ILE A 2 64.90 21.92 -7.08
C ILE A 2 63.65 22.85 -6.89
N SER A 3 63.57 23.95 -7.64
CA SER A 3 62.50 24.97 -7.49
C SER A 3 61.23 24.65 -8.25
N LYS A 4 61.26 23.79 -9.26
CA LYS A 4 60.05 23.43 -10.07
C LYS A 4 59.22 22.28 -9.47
N ILE A 5 59.77 21.51 -8.53
CA ILE A 5 59.07 20.37 -7.90
C ILE A 5 58.18 20.84 -6.74
N LYS A 6 58.48 22.00 -6.09
CA LYS A 6 57.63 22.51 -4.98
C LYS A 6 56.33 23.17 -5.41
N ILE A 7 56.20 23.57 -6.67
CA ILE A 7 54.95 24.20 -7.21
C ILE A 7 53.96 23.12 -7.64
N ALA A 8 54.42 21.98 -8.18
CA ALA A 8 53.57 20.89 -8.60
C ALA A 8 52.88 20.16 -7.43
N VAL A 9 53.56 20.06 -6.27
CA VAL A 9 52.98 19.39 -5.09
C VAL A 9 51.92 20.26 -4.39
N ARG A 10 51.96 21.59 -4.50
CA ARG A 10 50.94 22.49 -3.93
C ARG A 10 49.65 22.56 -4.78
N CYS A 11 49.76 22.36 -6.08
CA CYS A 11 48.56 22.32 -6.95
C CYS A 11 47.80 21.01 -6.83
N ILE A 12 48.46 19.87 -6.59
CA ILE A 12 47.79 18.56 -6.43
C ILE A 12 47.11 18.47 -5.06
N ALA A 13 47.67 19.05 -4.00
CA ALA A 13 47.01 19.11 -2.67
C ALA A 13 45.76 20.02 -2.66
N GLY A 14 45.74 21.06 -3.52
CA GLY A 14 44.58 21.95 -3.65
C GLY A 14 43.39 21.33 -4.41
N ILE A 15 43.65 20.42 -5.35
CA ILE A 15 42.59 19.72 -6.14
C ILE A 15 41.96 18.59 -5.32
N PHE A 16 42.73 17.90 -4.46
CA PHE A 16 42.15 16.88 -3.57
C PHE A 16 41.34 17.46 -2.39
N ALA A 17 41.65 18.71 -1.97
CA ALA A 17 40.85 19.39 -0.94
C ALA A 17 39.52 19.97 -1.48
N TYR A 18 39.36 20.14 -2.81
CA TYR A 18 38.12 20.67 -3.43
C TYR A 18 37.15 19.59 -3.86
N LEU A 19 37.58 18.31 -3.91
CA LEU A 19 36.71 17.15 -4.19
C LEU A 19 36.20 16.46 -2.92
N ALA A 20 36.59 16.92 -1.74
CA ALA A 20 36.13 16.42 -0.45
C ALA A 20 35.04 17.30 0.19
N SER A 21 34.49 18.30 -0.53
CA SER A 21 33.45 19.15 -0.01
C SER A 21 32.09 18.80 -0.61
N SER A 22 31.25 18.36 0.30
CA SER A 22 29.80 18.22 0.24
C SER A 22 29.24 16.93 -0.40
N MET A 23 29.56 15.76 0.17
CA MET A 23 28.45 14.88 0.51
C MET A 23 27.86 15.43 1.83
N ALA A 24 27.05 16.44 1.78
CA ALA A 24 26.11 16.73 2.84
C ALA A 24 25.15 15.53 2.82
N THR A 25 25.37 14.57 3.71
CA THR A 25 24.38 13.55 4.02
C THR A 25 23.14 14.33 4.45
N ALA A 26 22.12 14.35 3.61
CA ALA A 26 20.84 14.90 3.96
C ALA A 26 20.39 14.13 5.22
N SER A 27 20.36 14.83 6.36
CA SER A 27 20.00 14.21 7.63
C SER A 27 18.54 13.83 7.58
N VAL A 28 18.26 12.53 7.61
CA VAL A 28 16.92 11.98 7.86
C VAL A 28 16.37 12.54 9.16
N VAL A 29 15.08 12.84 9.18
CA VAL A 29 14.41 13.15 10.44
C VAL A 29 14.12 11.85 11.18
N THR A 30 14.98 11.50 12.12
CA THR A 30 14.71 10.42 13.08
C THR A 30 13.94 11.02 14.24
N VAL A 31 12.78 10.46 14.55
CA VAL A 31 11.95 10.94 15.67
C VAL A 31 12.59 10.52 16.98
N GLU A 32 13.25 11.48 17.66
CA GLU A 32 13.77 11.26 19.00
C GLU A 32 12.62 11.34 20.04
N ASN A 33 12.72 10.54 21.11
CA ASN A 33 11.70 10.48 22.17
C ASN A 33 10.29 10.03 21.69
N TYR A 34 10.26 9.08 20.77
CA TYR A 34 9.00 8.51 20.28
C TYR A 34 8.37 7.58 21.33
N GLU A 35 7.20 7.95 21.83
CA GLU A 35 6.53 7.26 22.94
C GLU A 35 5.44 6.28 22.47
N TYR A 36 5.57 5.69 21.29
CA TYR A 36 4.67 4.64 20.83
C TYR A 36 4.78 3.41 21.76
N PRO A 37 3.66 2.89 22.31
CA PRO A 37 3.70 1.96 23.44
C PRO A 37 4.14 0.53 23.07
N ILE A 38 4.18 0.17 21.78
CA ILE A 38 4.52 -1.18 21.34
C ILE A 38 5.88 -1.18 20.65
N THR A 39 6.83 -1.92 21.23
CA THR A 39 8.21 -2.01 20.71
C THR A 39 8.46 -3.26 19.86
N ASP A 40 7.64 -4.31 19.99
CA ASP A 40 7.73 -5.49 19.13
C ASP A 40 7.03 -5.26 17.80
N ARG A 41 7.75 -5.44 16.71
CA ARG A 41 7.27 -5.15 15.35
C ARG A 41 6.10 -6.01 14.89
N PHE A 42 6.04 -7.27 15.32
CA PHE A 42 4.93 -8.17 14.96
C PHE A 42 3.68 -7.83 15.76
N VAL A 43 3.86 -7.56 17.06
CA VAL A 43 2.75 -7.07 17.91
C VAL A 43 2.22 -5.76 17.37
N ALA A 44 3.08 -4.78 17.05
CA ALA A 44 2.68 -3.50 16.50
C ALA A 44 1.88 -3.68 15.19
N THR A 45 2.36 -4.54 14.28
CA THR A 45 1.69 -4.82 13.00
C THR A 45 0.29 -5.41 13.18
N VAL A 46 0.11 -6.32 14.16
CA VAL A 46 -1.13 -7.07 14.39
C VAL A 46 -2.13 -6.31 15.24
N VAL A 47 -1.64 -5.72 16.34
CA VAL A 47 -2.50 -5.05 17.34
C VAL A 47 -2.83 -3.61 16.91
N GLY A 48 -1.90 -2.97 16.22
CA GLY A 48 -2.01 -1.56 15.89
C GLY A 48 -1.77 -0.67 17.12
N THR A 49 -2.36 0.51 17.10
CA THR A 49 -2.26 1.46 18.21
C THR A 49 -3.32 1.14 19.26
N PRO A 50 -2.96 0.94 20.55
CA PRO A 50 -3.95 0.79 21.59
C PRO A 50 -4.81 2.05 21.74
N THR A 51 -6.11 1.88 22.01
CA THR A 51 -7.14 2.93 21.98
C THR A 51 -6.82 4.16 22.85
N GLU A 52 -6.14 3.98 23.99
CA GLU A 52 -5.73 5.08 24.87
C GLU A 52 -4.63 5.97 24.28
N TYR A 53 -3.91 5.47 23.25
CA TYR A 53 -2.84 6.19 22.54
C TYR A 53 -3.28 6.70 21.16
N GLU A 54 -4.46 6.29 20.70
CA GLU A 54 -4.99 6.74 19.42
C GLU A 54 -5.30 8.25 19.41
N ALA A 55 -5.21 8.85 18.24
CA ALA A 55 -5.75 10.17 17.99
C ALA A 55 -7.28 10.16 18.21
N LYS A 56 -7.79 11.13 18.95
CA LYS A 56 -9.24 11.26 19.20
C LYS A 56 -9.90 11.95 18.00
N LEU A 57 -10.35 11.14 17.06
CA LEU A 57 -10.99 11.59 15.83
C LEU A 57 -12.52 11.40 15.92
N PRO A 58 -13.32 12.49 15.81
CA PRO A 58 -14.77 12.41 15.82
C PRO A 58 -15.30 11.68 14.57
N SER A 59 -16.56 11.31 14.61
CA SER A 59 -17.26 10.78 13.44
C SER A 59 -17.38 11.85 12.35
N ILE A 60 -17.31 11.42 11.09
CA ILE A 60 -17.42 12.27 9.90
C ILE A 60 -18.55 11.77 8.98
N PRO A 61 -19.07 12.59 8.08
CA PRO A 61 -20.00 12.15 7.04
C PRO A 61 -19.24 11.35 5.97
N PHE A 62 -18.97 10.08 6.24
CA PHE A 62 -18.24 9.18 5.35
C PHE A 62 -19.23 8.34 4.54
N GLU A 63 -19.49 8.78 3.31
CA GLU A 63 -20.50 8.24 2.42
C GLU A 63 -19.89 7.29 1.40
N GLN A 64 -20.47 6.09 1.24
CA GLN A 64 -20.11 5.19 0.16
C GLN A 64 -20.84 5.58 -1.11
N ARG A 65 -20.10 5.60 -2.23
CA ARG A 65 -20.60 5.81 -3.59
C ARG A 65 -20.12 4.70 -4.52
N SER A 66 -20.67 4.65 -5.73
CA SER A 66 -20.24 3.72 -6.78
C SER A 66 -20.12 4.44 -8.12
N ILE A 67 -19.20 3.97 -8.96
CA ILE A 67 -18.94 4.54 -10.28
C ILE A 67 -18.63 3.45 -11.31
N ASP A 68 -19.20 3.56 -12.50
CA ASP A 68 -18.92 2.66 -13.62
C ASP A 68 -17.69 3.17 -14.42
N ILE A 69 -16.54 2.53 -14.18
CA ILE A 69 -15.28 2.91 -14.84
C ILE A 69 -15.28 2.48 -16.31
N PHE A 70 -15.89 1.33 -16.62
CA PHE A 70 -15.94 0.75 -17.97
C PHE A 70 -17.37 0.34 -18.33
N PRO A 71 -18.23 1.27 -18.81
CA PRO A 71 -19.64 1.02 -19.08
C PRO A 71 -19.93 -0.19 -19.98
N ASP A 72 -19.07 -0.42 -20.98
CA ASP A 72 -19.24 -1.50 -21.95
C ASP A 72 -18.62 -2.84 -21.51
N ARG A 73 -17.95 -2.88 -20.34
CA ARG A 73 -17.31 -4.10 -19.84
C ARG A 73 -18.35 -5.07 -19.30
N LYS A 74 -18.23 -6.32 -19.72
CA LYS A 74 -19.03 -7.42 -19.17
C LYS A 74 -18.32 -7.95 -17.90
N THR A 75 -18.95 -7.78 -16.76
CA THR A 75 -18.50 -8.38 -15.52
C THR A 75 -18.85 -9.88 -15.51
N PRO A 76 -17.92 -10.78 -15.13
CA PRO A 76 -18.24 -12.20 -14.94
C PRO A 76 -19.42 -12.40 -13.99
N ASP A 77 -20.38 -13.28 -14.32
CA ASP A 77 -21.62 -13.43 -13.54
C ASP A 77 -21.38 -13.87 -12.08
N VAL A 78 -20.27 -14.55 -11.79
CA VAL A 78 -19.88 -14.87 -10.41
C VAL A 78 -19.58 -13.61 -9.61
N PHE A 79 -19.18 -12.51 -10.25
CA PHE A 79 -18.93 -11.19 -9.67
C PHE A 79 -20.03 -10.18 -10.03
N PHE A 80 -21.29 -10.59 -10.14
CA PHE A 80 -22.42 -9.76 -10.55
C PHE A 80 -22.55 -8.44 -9.77
N TYR A 81 -22.02 -8.37 -8.55
CA TYR A 81 -21.97 -7.18 -7.70
C TYR A 81 -20.74 -6.29 -7.93
N GLY A 82 -19.80 -6.72 -8.76
CA GLY A 82 -18.49 -6.06 -8.98
C GLY A 82 -18.41 -5.25 -10.28
N LYS A 83 -19.56 -4.81 -10.86
CA LYS A 83 -19.56 -4.00 -12.08
C LYS A 83 -19.07 -2.58 -11.81
N GLU A 84 -19.58 -1.97 -10.75
CA GLU A 84 -19.22 -0.62 -10.35
C GLU A 84 -18.11 -0.66 -9.30
N LEU A 85 -17.17 0.29 -9.41
CA LEU A 85 -16.18 0.52 -8.37
C LEU A 85 -16.83 1.22 -7.20
N LEU A 86 -16.67 0.65 -6.00
CA LEU A 86 -17.08 1.28 -4.75
C LEU A 86 -15.95 2.18 -4.23
N TYR A 87 -16.31 3.38 -3.79
CA TYR A 87 -15.42 4.34 -3.15
C TYR A 87 -16.15 5.10 -2.05
N SER A 88 -15.45 5.85 -1.20
CA SER A 88 -16.08 6.66 -0.16
C SER A 88 -15.63 8.11 -0.22
N VAL A 89 -16.52 9.01 0.17
CA VAL A 89 -16.25 10.45 0.23
C VAL A 89 -16.61 11.01 1.60
N ALA A 90 -15.89 12.06 2.01
CA ALA A 90 -16.30 12.98 3.05
C ALA A 90 -16.01 14.40 2.54
N LEU A 91 -17.07 15.18 2.30
CA LEU A 91 -16.98 16.45 1.62
C LEU A 91 -17.23 17.61 2.58
N GLN A 92 -16.47 18.70 2.45
CA GLN A 92 -16.65 19.96 3.16
C GLN A 92 -17.74 20.80 2.46
N ASP A 93 -18.30 21.75 3.17
CA ASP A 93 -19.34 22.66 2.64
C ASP A 93 -18.77 23.87 1.87
N ASN A 94 -17.46 24.12 1.96
CA ASN A 94 -16.79 25.28 1.36
C ASN A 94 -15.62 24.84 0.49
N GLU A 95 -15.04 25.76 -0.29
CA GLU A 95 -13.78 25.53 -1.00
C GLU A 95 -12.72 24.98 -0.06
N SER A 96 -12.16 23.85 -0.41
CA SER A 96 -11.21 23.13 0.43
C SER A 96 -10.23 22.33 -0.42
N PRO A 97 -9.03 21.99 0.09
CA PRO A 97 -8.14 21.05 -0.59
C PRO A 97 -8.78 19.66 -0.64
N LEU A 98 -8.56 18.91 -1.72
CA LEU A 98 -9.02 17.54 -1.87
C LEU A 98 -7.84 16.58 -1.71
N ILE A 99 -8.04 15.51 -0.94
CA ILE A 99 -7.07 14.45 -0.78
C ILE A 99 -7.63 13.09 -1.21
N PHE A 100 -6.90 12.39 -2.10
CA PHE A 100 -7.18 11.01 -2.46
C PHE A 100 -6.42 10.07 -1.53
N LEU A 101 -7.14 9.07 -0.97
CA LEU A 101 -6.59 8.03 -0.11
C LEU A 101 -6.57 6.69 -0.83
N ILE A 102 -5.40 6.07 -0.97
CA ILE A 102 -5.22 4.75 -1.59
C ILE A 102 -4.96 3.72 -0.51
N ALA A 103 -5.81 2.68 -0.45
CA ALA A 103 -5.66 1.62 0.54
C ALA A 103 -4.46 0.70 0.26
N GLY A 104 -3.94 0.05 1.31
CA GLY A 104 -2.90 -0.98 1.21
C GLY A 104 -3.42 -2.30 0.65
N THR A 105 -2.54 -3.29 0.48
CA THR A 105 -2.83 -4.59 -0.13
C THR A 105 -4.08 -5.25 0.43
N GLY A 106 -5.02 -5.60 -0.44
CA GLY A 106 -6.26 -6.29 -0.11
C GLY A 106 -7.28 -5.48 0.67
N ALA A 107 -7.01 -4.21 0.99
CA ALA A 107 -7.91 -3.38 1.78
C ALA A 107 -8.94 -2.62 0.90
N SER A 108 -10.14 -2.45 1.46
CA SER A 108 -11.22 -1.69 0.83
C SER A 108 -11.11 -0.18 1.14
N HIS A 109 -11.85 0.62 0.37
CA HIS A 109 -12.02 2.07 0.59
C HIS A 109 -12.58 2.42 1.98
N GLU A 110 -13.29 1.50 2.63
CA GLU A 110 -13.86 1.66 3.97
C GLU A 110 -13.04 0.99 5.08
N GLY A 111 -11.89 0.39 4.75
CA GLY A 111 -11.00 -0.24 5.72
C GLY A 111 -10.67 0.69 6.90
N GLY A 112 -10.42 0.11 8.09
CA GLY A 112 -10.23 0.87 9.33
C GLY A 112 -9.12 1.93 9.22
N LYS A 113 -8.00 1.60 8.56
CA LYS A 113 -6.91 2.56 8.31
C LYS A 113 -7.35 3.71 7.40
N ASN A 114 -8.02 3.41 6.27
CA ASN A 114 -8.56 4.46 5.39
C ASN A 114 -9.57 5.34 6.11
N ARG A 115 -10.46 4.73 6.89
CA ARG A 115 -11.47 5.46 7.66
C ARG A 115 -10.84 6.37 8.72
N ASN A 116 -9.77 5.95 9.38
CA ASN A 116 -9.04 6.78 10.34
C ASN A 116 -8.29 7.94 9.66
N MET A 117 -7.64 7.67 8.51
CA MET A 117 -7.03 8.72 7.69
C MET A 117 -8.09 9.73 7.21
N ALA A 118 -9.23 9.23 6.71
CA ALA A 118 -10.34 10.08 6.27
C ALA A 118 -10.84 10.99 7.40
N LYS A 119 -10.99 10.48 8.63
CA LYS A 119 -11.35 11.31 9.79
C LYS A 119 -10.32 12.39 10.07
N ALA A 120 -9.03 12.05 10.03
CA ALA A 120 -7.95 13.00 10.30
C ALA A 120 -7.94 14.15 9.27
N PHE A 121 -7.98 13.82 7.98
CA PHE A 121 -7.97 14.83 6.92
C PHE A 121 -9.25 15.64 6.83
N TYR A 122 -10.42 15.01 7.04
CA TYR A 122 -11.67 15.76 7.09
C TYR A 122 -11.68 16.78 8.23
N GLN A 123 -11.20 16.40 9.42
CA GLN A 123 -11.05 17.32 10.55
C GLN A 123 -10.03 18.43 10.28
N ALA A 124 -9.06 18.20 9.43
CA ALA A 124 -8.09 19.21 8.97
C ALA A 124 -8.63 20.10 7.83
N GLY A 125 -9.88 19.91 7.42
CA GLY A 125 -10.54 20.77 6.42
C GLY A 125 -10.43 20.29 4.98
N PHE A 126 -10.06 19.02 4.75
CA PHE A 126 -9.98 18.46 3.40
C PHE A 126 -11.30 17.84 2.94
N HIS A 127 -11.62 17.98 1.66
CA HIS A 127 -12.45 16.98 0.98
C HIS A 127 -11.67 15.68 0.90
N VAL A 128 -12.29 14.57 1.21
CA VAL A 128 -11.64 13.25 1.22
C VAL A 128 -12.32 12.33 0.21
N VAL A 129 -11.51 11.70 -0.65
CA VAL A 129 -11.92 10.60 -1.53
C VAL A 129 -11.08 9.39 -1.19
N SER A 130 -11.71 8.30 -0.77
CA SER A 130 -11.05 7.04 -0.40
C SER A 130 -11.36 5.96 -1.41
N ILE A 131 -10.32 5.31 -1.94
CA ILE A 131 -10.43 4.18 -2.87
C ILE A 131 -9.82 2.90 -2.29
N SER A 132 -10.33 1.77 -2.76
CA SER A 132 -9.76 0.46 -2.45
C SER A 132 -8.39 0.27 -3.12
N SER A 133 -7.59 -0.64 -2.55
CA SER A 133 -6.36 -1.11 -3.19
C SER A 133 -6.62 -1.70 -4.58
N PRO A 134 -5.72 -1.55 -5.55
CA PRO A 134 -5.78 -2.29 -6.82
C PRO A 134 -5.89 -3.81 -6.62
N THR A 135 -5.35 -4.35 -5.53
CA THR A 135 -5.43 -5.78 -5.21
C THR A 135 -6.73 -6.20 -4.54
N PHE A 136 -7.65 -5.28 -4.26
CA PHE A 136 -8.98 -5.59 -3.74
C PHE A 136 -9.90 -6.07 -4.87
N ASN A 137 -10.66 -7.13 -4.65
CA ASN A 137 -11.46 -7.80 -5.68
C ASN A 137 -12.38 -6.87 -6.48
N ASN A 138 -13.05 -5.92 -5.82
CA ASN A 138 -13.91 -4.95 -6.51
C ASN A 138 -13.11 -4.01 -7.44
N PHE A 139 -11.88 -3.63 -7.06
CA PHE A 139 -11.02 -2.84 -7.95
C PHE A 139 -10.59 -3.67 -9.17
N VAL A 140 -10.19 -4.93 -8.96
CA VAL A 140 -9.80 -5.83 -10.06
C VAL A 140 -10.94 -5.98 -11.09
N THR A 141 -12.17 -6.18 -10.62
CA THR A 141 -13.32 -6.41 -11.51
C THR A 141 -13.80 -5.13 -12.20
N ALA A 142 -13.87 -4.02 -11.47
CA ALA A 142 -14.51 -2.78 -11.92
C ALA A 142 -13.53 -1.76 -12.52
N ALA A 143 -12.28 -1.70 -12.05
CA ALA A 143 -11.38 -0.59 -12.34
C ALA A 143 -10.06 -0.99 -13.01
N SER A 144 -9.55 -2.21 -12.79
CA SER A 144 -8.33 -2.65 -13.48
C SER A 144 -8.58 -2.84 -14.97
N TYR A 145 -7.74 -2.22 -15.81
CA TYR A 145 -7.86 -2.36 -17.26
C TYR A 145 -7.55 -3.77 -17.75
N THR A 146 -6.48 -4.35 -17.21
CA THR A 146 -6.02 -5.69 -17.59
C THR A 146 -6.71 -6.82 -16.81
N GLY A 147 -7.24 -6.55 -15.61
CA GLY A 147 -7.70 -7.56 -14.66
C GLY A 147 -6.56 -8.32 -13.96
N VAL A 148 -5.30 -7.96 -14.24
CA VAL A 148 -4.09 -8.55 -13.62
C VAL A 148 -3.26 -7.40 -13.04
N VAL A 149 -3.33 -7.23 -11.73
CA VAL A 149 -2.73 -6.10 -11.00
C VAL A 149 -1.37 -6.47 -10.41
N GLY A 150 -0.56 -5.45 -10.12
CA GLY A 150 0.80 -5.58 -9.61
C GLY A 150 1.87 -4.96 -10.50
N ASP A 151 1.52 -4.53 -11.72
CA ASP A 151 2.38 -3.70 -12.56
C ASP A 151 2.25 -2.24 -12.10
N ALA A 152 3.32 -1.69 -11.53
CA ALA A 152 3.30 -0.37 -10.91
C ALA A 152 2.80 0.75 -11.83
N LYS A 153 3.18 0.71 -13.11
CA LYS A 153 2.79 1.72 -14.11
C LYS A 153 1.33 1.55 -14.52
N LYS A 154 0.87 0.31 -14.76
CA LYS A 154 -0.53 0.02 -15.13
C LYS A 154 -1.49 0.25 -13.97
N ASP A 155 -1.10 -0.16 -12.76
CA ASP A 155 -1.90 0.12 -11.57
C ASP A 155 -2.04 1.63 -11.32
N ALA A 156 -0.98 2.41 -11.54
CA ALA A 156 -1.04 3.87 -11.46
C ALA A 156 -1.95 4.49 -12.53
N GLU A 157 -1.93 3.97 -13.77
CA GLU A 157 -2.84 4.39 -14.85
C GLU A 157 -4.30 4.08 -14.50
N ASP A 158 -4.58 2.93 -13.91
CA ASP A 158 -5.91 2.53 -13.49
C ASP A 158 -6.42 3.40 -12.32
N ILE A 159 -5.58 3.64 -11.30
CA ILE A 159 -5.90 4.55 -10.18
C ILE A 159 -6.15 5.96 -10.69
N TYR A 160 -5.30 6.46 -11.59
CA TYR A 160 -5.44 7.81 -12.13
C TYR A 160 -6.75 7.97 -12.90
N ARG A 161 -7.12 6.98 -13.72
CA ARG A 161 -8.43 6.91 -14.41
C ARG A 161 -9.60 6.92 -13.43
N VAL A 162 -9.48 6.20 -12.32
CA VAL A 162 -10.48 6.22 -11.24
C VAL A 162 -10.61 7.63 -10.67
N PHE A 163 -9.50 8.30 -10.38
CA PHE A 163 -9.53 9.68 -9.87
C PHE A 163 -10.16 10.65 -10.88
N GLU A 164 -9.81 10.55 -12.17
CA GLU A 164 -10.41 11.38 -13.23
C GLU A 164 -11.94 11.20 -13.28
N LYS A 165 -12.41 9.95 -13.19
CA LYS A 165 -13.84 9.64 -13.22
C LYS A 165 -14.58 10.16 -12.00
N ILE A 166 -14.02 9.93 -10.80
CA ILE A 166 -14.59 10.43 -9.55
C ILE A 166 -14.61 11.97 -9.55
N TRP A 167 -13.53 12.62 -9.99
CA TRP A 167 -13.46 14.06 -10.07
C TRP A 167 -14.51 14.62 -11.05
N ALA A 168 -14.70 13.97 -12.18
CA ALA A 168 -15.73 14.39 -13.14
C ALA A 168 -17.16 14.33 -12.56
N GLU A 169 -17.44 13.46 -11.57
CA GLU A 169 -18.72 13.42 -10.86
C GLU A 169 -18.81 14.49 -9.76
N LEU A 170 -17.68 14.88 -9.15
CA LEU A 170 -17.66 15.80 -8.01
C LEU A 170 -17.48 17.26 -8.39
N ALA A 171 -16.91 17.55 -9.57
CA ALA A 171 -16.47 18.87 -9.97
C ALA A 171 -17.58 19.93 -10.04
N ASP A 172 -18.84 19.52 -10.25
CA ASP A 172 -19.98 20.41 -10.26
C ASP A 172 -20.59 20.63 -8.86
N ASP A 173 -20.21 19.79 -7.88
CA ASP A 173 -20.81 19.76 -6.54
C ASP A 173 -19.91 20.41 -5.47
N ILE A 174 -18.58 20.47 -5.68
CA ILE A 174 -17.62 20.98 -4.70
C ILE A 174 -16.60 21.91 -5.34
N GLU A 175 -16.09 22.86 -4.55
CA GLU A 175 -14.98 23.75 -4.93
C GLU A 175 -13.68 23.22 -4.31
N VAL A 176 -12.65 22.97 -5.15
CA VAL A 176 -11.36 22.40 -4.74
C VAL A 176 -10.25 23.41 -4.97
N SER A 177 -9.54 23.78 -3.88
CA SER A 177 -8.41 24.70 -3.95
C SER A 177 -7.13 24.01 -4.47
N THR A 178 -6.84 22.80 -4.02
CA THR A 178 -5.65 22.01 -4.40
C THR A 178 -5.95 20.52 -4.35
N PHE A 179 -5.20 19.71 -5.11
CA PHE A 179 -5.29 18.26 -5.08
C PHE A 179 -4.08 17.64 -4.39
N ASN A 180 -4.33 16.61 -3.60
CA ASN A 180 -3.34 15.90 -2.83
C ASN A 180 -3.59 14.39 -2.92
N VAL A 181 -2.55 13.58 -2.69
CA VAL A 181 -2.68 12.13 -2.67
C VAL A 181 -1.84 11.49 -1.58
N THR A 182 -2.38 10.48 -0.93
CA THR A 182 -1.67 9.66 0.05
C THR A 182 -2.15 8.21 0.00
N GLY A 183 -1.38 7.34 0.61
CA GLY A 183 -1.75 5.95 0.79
C GLY A 183 -0.78 5.26 1.75
N TYR A 184 -1.17 4.11 2.24
CA TYR A 184 -0.33 3.32 3.13
C TYR A 184 0.05 1.98 2.50
N SER A 185 1.22 1.44 2.87
CA SER A 185 1.72 0.18 2.34
C SER A 185 1.77 0.21 0.80
N LEU A 186 1.16 -0.74 0.09
CA LEU A 186 1.02 -0.72 -1.37
C LEU A 186 0.34 0.56 -1.88
N GLY A 187 -0.61 1.13 -1.13
CA GLY A 187 -1.24 2.39 -1.49
C GLY A 187 -0.26 3.57 -1.49
N GLY A 188 0.69 3.59 -0.54
CA GLY A 188 1.79 4.57 -0.52
C GLY A 188 2.74 4.39 -1.72
N PHE A 189 3.07 3.15 -2.05
CA PHE A 189 3.83 2.83 -3.26
C PHE A 189 3.12 3.34 -4.53
N ASN A 190 1.83 3.05 -4.66
CA ASN A 190 1.03 3.48 -5.80
C ASN A 190 0.89 5.01 -5.86
N ALA A 191 0.79 5.71 -4.71
CA ALA A 191 0.74 7.17 -4.67
C ALA A 191 1.98 7.81 -5.31
N ALA A 192 3.18 7.21 -5.14
CA ALA A 192 4.40 7.68 -5.78
C ALA A 192 4.33 7.57 -7.31
N TYR A 193 3.82 6.46 -7.84
CA TYR A 193 3.67 6.25 -9.28
C TYR A 193 2.55 7.10 -9.89
N VAL A 194 1.45 7.29 -9.16
CA VAL A 194 0.35 8.20 -9.54
C VAL A 194 0.85 9.65 -9.62
N ALA A 195 1.63 10.09 -8.63
CA ALA A 195 2.24 11.42 -8.64
C ALA A 195 3.20 11.61 -9.82
N LYS A 196 4.02 10.59 -10.15
CA LYS A 196 4.87 10.62 -11.33
C LYS A 196 4.08 10.68 -12.63
N LEU A 197 2.99 9.93 -12.73
CA LEU A 197 2.11 9.95 -13.90
C LEU A 197 1.47 11.33 -14.11
N ASP A 198 1.10 12.00 -13.01
CA ASP A 198 0.50 13.33 -13.03
C ASP A 198 1.45 14.41 -13.58
N GLU A 199 2.77 14.28 -13.46
CA GLU A 199 3.74 15.18 -14.11
C GLU A 199 3.55 15.25 -15.62
N THR A 200 3.02 14.19 -16.23
CA THR A 200 2.75 14.11 -17.66
C THR A 200 1.29 14.43 -17.99
N ARG A 201 0.35 13.93 -17.18
CA ARG A 201 -1.09 14.09 -17.40
C ARG A 201 -1.58 15.49 -17.02
N GLN A 202 -1.06 16.08 -15.94
CA GLN A 202 -1.30 17.44 -15.46
C GLN A 202 -2.78 17.78 -15.23
N ILE A 203 -3.60 16.80 -14.82
CA ILE A 203 -5.01 17.03 -14.51
C ILE A 203 -5.17 17.51 -13.06
N PHE A 204 -4.50 16.85 -12.13
CA PHE A 204 -4.59 17.17 -10.71
C PHE A 204 -3.49 18.15 -10.27
N ASN A 205 -2.31 18.05 -10.85
CA ASN A 205 -1.12 18.81 -10.42
C ASN A 205 -0.94 18.74 -8.90
N PHE A 206 -0.86 17.50 -8.38
CA PHE A 206 -0.80 17.24 -6.94
C PHE A 206 0.21 18.14 -6.24
N GLU A 207 -0.26 18.87 -5.21
CA GLU A 207 0.55 19.79 -4.43
C GLU A 207 1.42 19.03 -3.43
N ASN A 208 0.83 18.12 -2.66
CA ASN A 208 1.53 17.31 -1.67
C ASN A 208 1.17 15.83 -1.84
N VAL A 209 2.17 14.98 -1.60
CA VAL A 209 2.07 13.52 -1.67
C VAL A 209 2.75 12.92 -0.45
N LEU A 210 2.03 12.11 0.32
CA LEU A 210 2.58 11.41 1.48
C LEU A 210 2.56 9.89 1.27
N LEU A 211 3.71 9.27 1.40
CA LEU A 211 3.87 7.82 1.33
C LEU A 211 3.98 7.27 2.76
N ILE A 212 3.03 6.42 3.18
CA ILE A 212 3.02 5.86 4.53
C ILE A 212 3.43 4.40 4.47
N ASN A 213 4.57 4.04 5.07
CA ASN A 213 5.12 2.68 5.10
C ASN A 213 5.13 1.98 3.72
N PRO A 214 5.55 2.64 2.62
CA PRO A 214 5.57 2.00 1.31
C PRO A 214 6.65 0.91 1.23
N PRO A 215 6.47 -0.17 0.46
CA PRO A 215 7.56 -1.06 0.08
C PRO A 215 8.56 -0.34 -0.84
N VAL A 216 9.85 -0.65 -0.76
CA VAL A 216 10.83 -0.25 -1.77
C VAL A 216 10.69 -1.12 -3.01
N SER A 217 10.56 -2.44 -2.82
CA SER A 217 10.31 -3.42 -3.87
C SER A 217 9.09 -4.27 -3.51
N ILE A 218 8.07 -4.27 -4.37
CA ILE A 218 6.89 -5.12 -4.15
C ILE A 218 7.32 -6.59 -4.06
N TYR A 219 8.20 -7.05 -4.96
CA TYR A 219 8.65 -8.45 -4.96
C TYR A 219 9.37 -8.84 -3.66
N ASN A 220 10.22 -7.98 -3.12
CA ASN A 220 10.91 -8.24 -1.84
C ASN A 220 9.90 -8.36 -0.69
N SER A 221 8.96 -7.44 -0.63
CA SER A 221 7.94 -7.40 0.43
C SER A 221 7.01 -8.61 0.38
N ILE A 222 6.49 -8.99 -0.80
CA ILE A 222 5.65 -10.19 -0.93
C ILE A 222 6.43 -11.46 -0.57
N SER A 223 7.72 -11.53 -0.92
CA SER A 223 8.58 -12.67 -0.56
C SER A 223 8.82 -12.78 0.94
N LEU A 224 8.91 -11.65 1.67
CA LEU A 224 9.00 -11.65 3.13
C LEU A 224 7.69 -12.12 3.77
N LEU A 225 6.56 -11.58 3.32
CA LEU A 225 5.24 -11.89 3.85
C LEU A 225 4.82 -13.33 3.57
N ASP A 226 5.09 -13.85 2.37
CA ASP A 226 4.82 -15.24 2.03
C ASP A 226 5.64 -16.21 2.90
N ARG A 227 6.91 -15.89 3.21
CA ARG A 227 7.73 -16.71 4.10
C ARG A 227 7.24 -16.73 5.55
N MET A 228 6.48 -15.75 6.00
CA MET A 228 5.96 -15.71 7.37
C MET A 228 5.02 -16.88 7.69
N ILE A 229 4.38 -17.48 6.68
CA ILE A 229 3.54 -18.66 6.85
C ILE A 229 4.32 -19.87 7.40
N ASN A 230 5.64 -19.93 7.18
CA ASN A 230 6.51 -20.98 7.68
C ASN A 230 6.64 -20.96 9.22
N ASN A 231 6.20 -19.91 9.89
CA ASN A 231 6.15 -19.80 11.36
C ASN A 231 4.90 -20.47 11.97
N ILE A 232 4.07 -21.15 11.17
CA ILE A 232 2.94 -21.92 11.69
C ILE A 232 3.45 -22.96 12.69
N PRO A 233 2.88 -23.03 13.90
CA PRO A 233 3.28 -24.00 14.90
C PRO A 233 3.16 -25.46 14.39
N GLY A 234 4.28 -26.16 14.34
CA GLY A 234 4.38 -27.50 13.76
C GLY A 234 4.60 -27.52 12.24
N GLY A 235 4.89 -26.34 11.65
CA GLY A 235 5.23 -26.21 10.22
C GLY A 235 4.03 -26.26 9.28
N MET A 236 4.33 -26.31 7.99
CA MET A 236 3.32 -26.30 6.91
C MET A 236 2.37 -27.51 6.95
N ASP A 237 2.74 -28.63 7.53
CA ASP A 237 1.86 -29.79 7.72
C ASP A 237 0.64 -29.45 8.61
N ASN A 238 0.76 -28.42 9.44
CA ASN A 238 -0.32 -27.91 10.28
C ASN A 238 -1.09 -26.73 9.66
N PHE A 239 -0.83 -26.35 8.40
CA PHE A 239 -1.46 -25.20 7.76
C PHE A 239 -2.99 -25.26 7.86
N ASP A 240 -3.59 -26.37 7.40
CA ASP A 240 -5.06 -26.49 7.39
C ASP A 240 -5.65 -26.40 8.80
N LYS A 241 -4.98 -26.97 9.81
CA LYS A 241 -5.42 -26.88 11.20
C LYS A 241 -5.31 -25.47 11.75
N PHE A 242 -4.21 -24.78 11.51
CA PHE A 242 -3.99 -23.40 11.95
C PHE A 242 -4.97 -22.47 11.25
N PHE A 243 -5.10 -22.58 9.94
CA PHE A 243 -6.04 -21.83 9.12
C PHE A 243 -7.49 -22.03 9.56
N ASN A 244 -7.94 -23.30 9.74
CA ASN A 244 -9.29 -23.59 10.19
C ASN A 244 -9.58 -23.08 11.62
N ASN A 245 -8.57 -23.08 12.51
CA ASN A 245 -8.71 -22.48 13.83
C ASN A 245 -8.87 -20.95 13.74
N LEU A 246 -8.09 -20.31 12.89
CA LEU A 246 -8.17 -18.88 12.60
C LEU A 246 -9.55 -18.51 12.04
N MET A 247 -10.03 -19.27 11.04
CA MET A 247 -11.35 -19.03 10.43
C MET A 247 -12.50 -19.25 11.41
N ARG A 248 -12.39 -20.25 12.30
CA ARG A 248 -13.38 -20.48 13.37
C ARG A 248 -13.40 -19.33 14.38
N ALA A 249 -12.22 -18.89 14.82
CA ALA A 249 -12.10 -17.74 15.71
C ALA A 249 -12.71 -16.50 15.09
N TYR A 250 -12.39 -16.25 13.82
CA TYR A 250 -12.97 -15.16 13.04
C TYR A 250 -14.50 -15.28 12.93
N THR A 251 -15.03 -16.46 12.59
CA THR A 251 -16.48 -16.67 12.47
C THR A 251 -17.21 -16.41 13.79
N ASN A 252 -16.61 -16.76 14.91
CA ASN A 252 -17.19 -16.48 16.23
C ASN A 252 -17.21 -14.98 16.53
N VAL A 253 -16.10 -14.27 16.23
CA VAL A 253 -16.01 -12.82 16.36
C VAL A 253 -16.97 -12.11 15.41
N TYR A 254 -17.11 -12.59 14.16
CA TYR A 254 -18.03 -12.03 13.17
C TYR A 254 -19.51 -12.20 13.55
N LYS A 255 -19.89 -13.30 14.20
CA LYS A 255 -21.26 -13.48 14.71
C LYS A 255 -21.61 -12.49 15.82
N GLU A 256 -20.60 -12.00 16.53
CA GLU A 256 -20.76 -11.03 17.62
C GLU A 256 -20.66 -9.58 17.13
N SER A 257 -20.10 -9.33 15.95
CA SER A 257 -19.96 -8.00 15.34
C SER A 257 -20.29 -8.06 13.85
N ALA A 258 -21.21 -7.21 13.39
CA ALA A 258 -21.72 -7.21 12.00
C ALA A 258 -20.71 -6.70 10.94
N ASP A 259 -19.44 -6.50 11.31
CA ASP A 259 -18.42 -5.93 10.44
C ASP A 259 -17.71 -6.99 9.58
N ALA A 260 -17.56 -6.68 8.29
CA ALA A 260 -16.84 -7.50 7.31
C ALA A 260 -15.37 -7.72 7.66
N ILE A 261 -14.68 -8.63 6.93
CA ILE A 261 -13.22 -8.81 7.00
C ILE A 261 -12.57 -7.46 6.66
N GLY A 262 -12.14 -6.74 7.68
CA GLY A 262 -11.50 -5.43 7.57
C GLY A 262 -10.13 -5.43 8.26
N ASP A 263 -9.53 -4.26 8.35
CA ASP A 263 -8.21 -4.04 8.96
C ASP A 263 -8.11 -4.53 10.41
N ASP A 264 -9.25 -4.67 11.12
CA ASP A 264 -9.32 -5.25 12.46
C ASP A 264 -9.22 -6.79 12.51
N PHE A 265 -9.18 -7.45 11.36
CA PHE A 265 -9.14 -8.92 11.30
C PHE A 265 -7.97 -9.48 12.10
N LEU A 266 -6.78 -8.95 11.90
CA LEU A 266 -5.57 -9.38 12.60
C LEU A 266 -5.70 -9.21 14.11
N TYR A 267 -6.18 -8.07 14.57
CA TYR A 267 -6.38 -7.79 15.99
C TYR A 267 -7.42 -8.71 16.62
N LYS A 268 -8.57 -8.89 15.98
CA LYS A 268 -9.64 -9.77 16.46
C LYS A 268 -9.18 -11.23 16.51
N ALA A 269 -8.44 -11.68 15.49
CA ALA A 269 -7.86 -13.01 15.45
C ALA A 269 -6.78 -13.21 16.55
N TYR A 270 -5.93 -12.22 16.77
CA TYR A 270 -4.93 -12.23 17.85
C TYR A 270 -5.61 -12.43 19.21
N LYS A 271 -6.64 -11.64 19.53
CA LYS A 271 -7.40 -11.75 20.78
C LYS A 271 -8.10 -13.10 20.92
N ALA A 272 -8.80 -13.56 19.87
CA ALA A 272 -9.59 -14.79 19.91
C ALA A 272 -8.73 -16.05 20.02
N LEU A 273 -7.55 -16.07 19.41
CA LEU A 273 -6.63 -17.22 19.42
C LEU A 273 -5.67 -17.21 20.62
N ASN A 274 -5.60 -16.09 21.37
CA ASN A 274 -4.62 -15.91 22.45
C ASN A 274 -3.19 -16.27 22.01
N LEU A 275 -2.79 -15.76 20.83
CA LEU A 275 -1.51 -16.08 20.19
C LEU A 275 -0.35 -15.51 21.01
N LYS A 276 0.73 -16.28 21.06
CA LYS A 276 2.03 -15.82 21.54
C LYS A 276 2.74 -15.04 20.43
N ASP A 277 3.67 -14.18 20.78
CA ASP A 277 4.44 -13.36 19.86
C ASP A 277 5.10 -14.19 18.75
N GLU A 278 5.60 -15.38 19.05
CA GLU A 278 6.16 -16.33 18.09
C GLU A 278 5.18 -16.77 16.99
N GLN A 279 3.87 -16.67 17.23
CA GLN A 279 2.81 -17.08 16.30
C GLN A 279 2.27 -15.90 15.49
N LEU A 280 2.68 -14.66 15.80
CA LEU A 280 2.19 -13.47 15.12
C LEU A 280 2.67 -13.40 13.66
N ALA A 281 3.91 -13.80 13.39
CA ALA A 281 4.39 -13.90 12.03
C ALA A 281 3.55 -14.89 11.20
N ALA A 282 3.17 -16.04 11.77
CA ALA A 282 2.28 -16.99 11.11
C ALA A 282 0.90 -16.39 10.83
N LEU A 283 0.33 -15.63 11.78
CA LEU A 283 -0.95 -14.94 11.62
C LEU A 283 -0.89 -13.92 10.48
N ILE A 284 0.18 -13.13 10.41
CA ILE A 284 0.41 -12.17 9.32
C ILE A 284 0.52 -12.91 7.98
N GLY A 285 1.33 -13.97 7.92
CA GLY A 285 1.49 -14.77 6.70
C GLY A 285 0.20 -15.39 6.20
N VAL A 286 -0.64 -15.93 7.11
CA VAL A 286 -1.95 -16.48 6.74
C VAL A 286 -2.92 -15.38 6.28
N SER A 287 -2.94 -14.23 6.93
CA SER A 287 -3.80 -13.10 6.51
C SER A 287 -3.39 -12.59 5.14
N PHE A 288 -2.10 -12.52 4.88
CA PHE A 288 -1.58 -12.12 3.58
C PHE A 288 -1.91 -13.16 2.49
N ARG A 289 -1.87 -14.46 2.84
CA ARG A 289 -2.31 -15.56 1.97
C ARG A 289 -3.79 -15.46 1.60
N LEU A 290 -4.68 -15.04 2.51
CA LEU A 290 -6.08 -14.79 2.20
C LEU A 290 -6.25 -13.66 1.18
N SER A 291 -5.46 -12.58 1.32
CA SER A 291 -5.48 -11.47 0.36
C SER A 291 -4.98 -11.92 -1.02
N SER A 292 -3.90 -12.72 -1.08
CA SER A 292 -3.41 -13.27 -2.35
C SER A 292 -4.44 -14.19 -3.01
N ALA A 293 -5.07 -15.07 -2.24
CA ALA A 293 -6.10 -16.00 -2.75
C ALA A 293 -7.27 -15.26 -3.39
N SER A 294 -7.76 -14.19 -2.75
CA SER A 294 -8.83 -13.36 -3.28
C SER A 294 -8.44 -12.69 -4.60
N LEU A 295 -7.24 -12.08 -4.65
CA LEU A 295 -6.71 -11.46 -5.86
C LEU A 295 -6.56 -12.49 -6.99
N ILE A 296 -5.87 -13.60 -6.74
CA ILE A 296 -5.51 -14.58 -7.76
C ILE A 296 -6.76 -15.21 -8.37
N PHE A 297 -7.72 -15.61 -7.53
CA PHE A 297 -9.00 -16.14 -8.01
C PHE A 297 -9.77 -15.12 -8.85
N THR A 298 -9.83 -13.87 -8.38
CA THR A 298 -10.55 -12.80 -9.11
C THR A 298 -9.92 -12.52 -10.46
N SER A 299 -8.59 -12.37 -10.50
CA SER A 299 -7.84 -12.13 -11.75
C SER A 299 -8.00 -13.31 -12.72
N ASP A 300 -7.86 -14.56 -12.25
CA ASP A 300 -8.01 -15.74 -13.11
C ASP A 300 -9.40 -15.85 -13.74
N VAL A 301 -10.45 -15.51 -12.98
CA VAL A 301 -11.82 -15.48 -13.52
C VAL A 301 -12.01 -14.36 -14.52
N VAL A 302 -11.47 -13.15 -14.24
CA VAL A 302 -11.64 -11.97 -15.10
C VAL A 302 -10.96 -12.15 -16.45
N VAL A 303 -9.74 -12.70 -16.46
CA VAL A 303 -8.95 -12.84 -17.71
C VAL A 303 -9.04 -14.23 -18.34
N ASP A 304 -9.72 -15.18 -17.67
CA ASP A 304 -9.84 -16.58 -18.10
C ASP A 304 -8.48 -17.24 -18.40
N PHE A 305 -7.49 -17.01 -17.52
CA PHE A 305 -6.12 -17.49 -17.72
C PHE A 305 -6.01 -19.01 -17.59
N GLY A 306 -6.74 -19.59 -16.63
CA GLY A 306 -6.76 -21.04 -16.36
C GLY A 306 -5.77 -21.46 -15.28
N PHE A 307 -5.51 -20.61 -14.29
CA PHE A 307 -4.58 -20.85 -13.20
C PHE A 307 -5.25 -21.53 -12.00
N ILE A 308 -6.43 -21.04 -11.60
CA ILE A 308 -7.24 -21.57 -10.51
C ILE A 308 -8.39 -22.41 -11.04
N LYS A 309 -9.11 -21.89 -12.01
CA LYS A 309 -10.20 -22.59 -12.69
C LYS A 309 -9.77 -23.07 -14.08
N PRO A 310 -10.35 -24.16 -14.61
CA PRO A 310 -10.11 -24.56 -16.00
C PRO A 310 -10.41 -23.40 -16.96
N LYS A 311 -9.51 -23.16 -17.92
CA LYS A 311 -9.69 -22.15 -18.96
C LYS A 311 -10.97 -22.45 -19.77
N GLY A 312 -11.76 -21.44 -20.07
CA GLY A 312 -13.04 -21.57 -20.76
C GLY A 312 -14.22 -21.98 -19.88
N LEU A 313 -14.00 -22.36 -18.61
CA LEU A 313 -15.11 -22.64 -17.68
C LEU A 313 -15.74 -21.33 -17.22
N ILE A 314 -17.03 -21.14 -17.49
CA ILE A 314 -17.77 -19.97 -17.07
C ILE A 314 -18.40 -20.24 -15.69
N LEU A 315 -17.95 -19.46 -14.70
CA LEU A 315 -18.54 -19.44 -13.37
C LEU A 315 -19.69 -18.43 -13.33
N ASN A 316 -20.77 -18.79 -12.63
CA ASN A 316 -21.92 -17.92 -12.42
C ASN A 316 -22.20 -17.73 -10.92
N ARG A 317 -23.16 -16.87 -10.58
CA ARG A 317 -23.54 -16.53 -9.20
C ARG A 317 -23.99 -17.71 -8.33
N TYR A 318 -24.27 -18.86 -8.93
CA TYR A 318 -24.71 -20.09 -8.23
C TYR A 318 -23.61 -21.16 -8.20
N SER A 319 -22.46 -20.89 -8.82
CA SER A 319 -21.34 -21.83 -8.84
C SER A 319 -20.80 -22.07 -7.43
N ASN A 320 -20.49 -23.34 -7.13
CA ASN A 320 -19.78 -23.67 -5.90
C ASN A 320 -18.30 -23.28 -6.05
N LEU A 321 -17.83 -22.37 -5.20
CA LEU A 321 -16.47 -21.84 -5.23
C LEU A 321 -15.52 -22.49 -4.23
N THR A 322 -15.98 -23.48 -3.45
CA THR A 322 -15.21 -24.07 -2.35
C THR A 322 -13.88 -24.64 -2.83
N GLU A 323 -13.90 -25.48 -3.88
CA GLU A 323 -12.69 -26.12 -4.42
C GLU A 323 -11.69 -25.09 -4.97
N TYR A 324 -12.16 -24.04 -5.65
CA TYR A 324 -11.31 -22.97 -6.17
C TYR A 324 -10.67 -22.13 -5.04
N ASN A 325 -11.44 -21.86 -3.99
CA ASN A 325 -10.92 -21.16 -2.81
C ASN A 325 -9.88 -22.00 -2.07
N GLU A 326 -10.09 -23.32 -1.94
CA GLU A 326 -9.11 -24.23 -1.34
C GLU A 326 -7.79 -24.25 -2.11
N VAL A 327 -7.84 -24.24 -3.44
CA VAL A 327 -6.65 -24.13 -4.29
C VAL A 327 -5.99 -22.76 -4.12
N ALA A 328 -6.75 -21.68 -4.25
CA ALA A 328 -6.23 -20.32 -4.15
C ALA A 328 -5.57 -20.03 -2.80
N ASN A 329 -6.12 -20.53 -1.69
CA ASN A 329 -5.55 -20.40 -0.35
C ASN A 329 -4.17 -21.07 -0.17
N ARG A 330 -3.72 -21.88 -1.12
CA ARG A 330 -2.39 -22.53 -1.11
C ARG A 330 -1.35 -21.79 -1.93
N ILE A 331 -1.77 -20.76 -2.68
CA ILE A 331 -0.94 -20.00 -3.62
C ILE A 331 -0.57 -18.64 -2.99
N GLY A 332 0.72 -18.34 -2.92
CA GLY A 332 1.24 -17.07 -2.42
C GLY A 332 1.30 -15.98 -3.50
N PHE A 333 1.66 -14.78 -3.08
CA PHE A 333 1.92 -13.71 -4.03
C PHE A 333 3.17 -13.97 -4.87
N THR A 334 4.18 -14.66 -4.33
CA THR A 334 5.37 -15.06 -5.10
C THR A 334 5.02 -16.09 -6.17
N ASP A 335 4.11 -17.04 -5.86
CA ASP A 335 3.61 -18.01 -6.85
C ASP A 335 2.78 -17.26 -7.93
N TYR A 336 1.89 -16.36 -7.51
CA TYR A 336 1.14 -15.49 -8.42
C TYR A 336 2.09 -14.74 -9.37
N TYR A 337 3.16 -14.14 -8.82
CA TYR A 337 4.14 -13.41 -9.63
C TYR A 337 4.80 -14.31 -10.67
N HIS A 338 5.26 -15.49 -10.28
CA HIS A 338 6.04 -16.38 -11.15
C HIS A 338 5.21 -17.16 -12.15
N GLU A 339 4.01 -17.58 -11.78
CA GLU A 339 3.21 -18.56 -12.51
C GLU A 339 1.99 -17.95 -13.21
N PHE A 340 1.58 -16.75 -12.83
CA PHE A 340 0.46 -16.06 -13.45
C PHE A 340 0.85 -14.67 -13.97
N PHE A 341 1.30 -13.76 -13.11
CA PHE A 341 1.53 -12.36 -13.41
C PHE A 341 2.62 -12.18 -14.49
N TYR A 342 3.83 -12.71 -14.26
CA TYR A 342 4.91 -12.62 -15.25
C TYR A 342 4.57 -13.32 -16.57
N PRO A 343 4.05 -14.58 -16.60
CA PRO A 343 3.61 -15.20 -17.86
C PRO A 343 2.55 -14.40 -18.61
N PHE A 344 1.57 -13.82 -17.91
CA PHE A 344 0.53 -13.00 -18.52
C PHE A 344 1.11 -11.79 -19.27
N TYR A 345 2.01 -11.05 -18.62
CA TYR A 345 2.62 -9.88 -19.27
C TYR A 345 3.66 -10.25 -20.31
N LYS A 346 4.34 -11.37 -20.16
CA LYS A 346 5.29 -11.87 -21.18
C LYS A 346 4.63 -12.24 -22.51
N GLU A 347 3.34 -12.55 -22.52
CA GLU A 347 2.60 -12.72 -23.78
C GLU A 347 2.53 -11.42 -24.59
N THR A 348 2.52 -10.25 -23.94
CA THR A 348 2.48 -8.92 -24.59
C THR A 348 3.87 -8.33 -24.85
N ASP A 349 4.87 -8.72 -24.06
CA ASP A 349 6.27 -8.33 -24.20
C ASP A 349 7.18 -9.58 -24.08
N PRO A 350 7.40 -10.30 -25.19
CA PRO A 350 8.15 -11.56 -25.18
C PRO A 350 9.62 -11.42 -24.78
N ASP A 351 10.20 -10.24 -24.91
CA ASP A 351 11.63 -9.99 -24.68
C ASP A 351 11.92 -9.64 -23.21
N VAL A 352 10.91 -9.21 -22.43
CA VAL A 352 11.11 -8.83 -21.02
C VAL A 352 11.59 -10.01 -20.20
N THR A 353 12.66 -9.82 -19.45
CA THR A 353 13.15 -10.82 -18.49
C THR A 353 12.44 -10.70 -17.16
N ARG A 354 12.50 -11.77 -16.35
CA ARG A 354 11.90 -11.79 -15.03
C ARG A 354 12.56 -10.78 -14.08
N ASP A 355 13.88 -10.59 -14.19
CA ASP A 355 14.63 -9.65 -13.35
C ASP A 355 14.31 -8.19 -13.73
N GLU A 356 14.14 -7.88 -15.00
CA GLU A 356 13.68 -6.56 -15.46
C GLU A 356 12.28 -6.27 -14.93
N PHE A 357 11.39 -7.27 -14.94
CA PHE A 357 10.04 -7.12 -14.45
C PHE A 357 9.98 -6.93 -12.93
N ILE A 358 10.82 -7.65 -12.16
CA ILE A 358 10.99 -7.42 -10.72
C ILE A 358 11.50 -6.00 -10.44
N SER A 359 12.45 -5.52 -11.24
CA SER A 359 13.01 -4.17 -11.10
C SER A 359 11.97 -3.10 -11.38
N ALA A 360 11.08 -3.31 -12.36
CA ALA A 360 10.04 -2.37 -12.75
C ALA A 360 8.95 -2.16 -11.66
N ILE A 361 8.75 -3.11 -10.77
CA ILE A 361 7.81 -3.00 -9.63
C ILE A 361 8.52 -2.56 -8.34
N SER A 362 9.34 -1.53 -8.45
CA SER A 362 10.14 -0.98 -7.35
C SER A 362 10.18 0.54 -7.40
N LEU A 363 10.23 1.20 -6.23
CA LEU A 363 10.47 2.65 -6.13
C LEU A 363 11.84 3.04 -6.72
N LYS A 364 12.78 2.11 -6.82
CA LYS A 364 14.08 2.34 -7.50
C LYS A 364 13.92 2.65 -8.98
N GLU A 365 12.89 2.14 -9.64
CA GLU A 365 12.57 2.46 -11.06
C GLU A 365 12.24 3.95 -11.27
N ILE A 366 11.78 4.62 -10.23
CA ILE A 366 11.42 6.04 -10.27
C ILE A 366 12.29 6.90 -9.34
N GLU A 367 13.45 6.39 -8.91
CA GLU A 367 14.33 7.04 -7.94
C GLU A 367 14.72 8.46 -8.37
N GLU A 368 15.07 8.67 -9.64
CA GLU A 368 15.45 9.97 -10.17
C GLU A 368 14.31 11.00 -9.96
N TYR A 369 13.08 10.61 -10.24
CA TYR A 369 11.90 11.45 -9.98
C TYR A 369 11.72 11.71 -8.49
N LEU A 370 11.82 10.68 -7.64
CA LEU A 370 11.67 10.84 -6.18
C LEU A 370 12.72 11.76 -5.57
N ARG A 371 13.92 11.79 -6.13
CA ARG A 371 15.00 12.71 -5.71
C ARG A 371 14.76 14.14 -6.17
N SER A 372 14.19 14.32 -7.37
CA SER A 372 14.05 15.62 -8.01
C SER A 372 12.83 16.42 -7.60
N THR A 373 11.83 15.79 -6.98
CA THR A 373 10.59 16.46 -6.56
C THR A 373 10.56 16.74 -5.07
N ASP A 374 10.11 17.93 -4.68
CA ASP A 374 9.98 18.31 -3.26
C ASP A 374 8.60 17.99 -2.66
N LYS A 375 7.59 17.73 -3.51
CA LYS A 375 6.21 17.51 -3.07
C LYS A 375 5.95 16.13 -2.42
N ILE A 376 6.88 15.18 -2.55
CA ILE A 376 6.71 13.83 -1.99
C ILE A 376 7.46 13.70 -0.67
N THR A 377 6.72 13.36 0.39
CA THR A 377 7.24 13.07 1.72
C THR A 377 6.96 11.62 2.10
N VAL A 378 7.71 11.08 3.05
CA VAL A 378 7.61 9.68 3.50
C VAL A 378 7.54 9.62 5.02
N MET A 379 6.61 8.81 5.54
CA MET A 379 6.60 8.33 6.92
C MET A 379 6.85 6.83 6.92
N HIS A 380 7.85 6.37 7.67
CA HIS A 380 8.21 4.94 7.72
C HIS A 380 8.65 4.51 9.11
N ASN A 381 8.66 3.20 9.36
CA ASN A 381 9.12 2.61 10.61
C ASN A 381 10.45 1.85 10.37
N ALA A 382 11.45 2.08 11.22
CA ALA A 382 12.75 1.42 11.12
C ALA A 382 12.67 -0.11 11.30
N ASP A 383 11.65 -0.58 12.04
CA ASP A 383 11.39 -1.97 12.35
C ASP A 383 10.35 -2.62 11.42
N ASP A 384 10.03 -1.99 10.27
CA ASP A 384 8.99 -2.49 9.36
C ASP A 384 9.32 -3.88 8.81
N ILE A 385 8.37 -4.80 8.98
CA ILE A 385 8.52 -6.23 8.66
C ILE A 385 8.53 -6.55 7.16
N ILE A 386 8.09 -5.61 6.32
CA ILE A 386 8.03 -5.82 4.86
C ILE A 386 9.30 -5.38 4.13
N LEU A 387 10.25 -4.76 4.82
CA LEU A 387 11.51 -4.31 4.24
C LEU A 387 12.61 -5.34 4.39
N GLN A 388 13.38 -5.53 3.32
CA GLN A 388 14.65 -6.27 3.39
C GLN A 388 15.72 -5.40 4.09
N PRO A 389 16.74 -6.02 4.69
CA PRO A 389 17.90 -5.27 5.18
C PRO A 389 18.48 -4.33 4.11
N GLY A 390 18.69 -3.07 4.43
CA GLY A 390 19.18 -2.04 3.51
C GLY A 390 18.08 -1.27 2.77
N GLU A 391 16.81 -1.66 2.88
CA GLU A 391 15.73 -0.94 2.21
C GLU A 391 15.23 0.28 3.00
N ILE A 392 15.41 0.32 4.31
CA ILE A 392 15.06 1.53 5.09
C ILE A 392 16.00 2.68 4.77
N GLU A 393 17.27 2.39 4.50
CA GLU A 393 18.27 3.37 4.12
C GLU A 393 17.98 4.02 2.76
N PHE A 394 17.25 3.34 1.86
CA PHE A 394 16.76 3.91 0.61
C PHE A 394 15.93 5.16 0.85
N PHE A 395 14.99 5.12 1.81
CA PHE A 395 14.17 6.28 2.12
C PHE A 395 14.98 7.44 2.66
N ALA A 396 15.95 7.13 3.52
CA ALA A 396 16.88 8.13 4.05
C ALA A 396 17.69 8.80 2.93
N ASP A 397 18.23 8.01 2.03
CA ASP A 397 19.11 8.47 0.95
C ASP A 397 18.35 9.24 -0.15
N VAL A 398 17.17 8.75 -0.53
CA VAL A 398 16.38 9.35 -1.62
C VAL A 398 15.62 10.59 -1.17
N PHE A 399 15.05 10.57 0.02
CA PHE A 399 14.16 11.64 0.48
C PHE A 399 14.83 12.62 1.43
N GLY A 400 15.91 12.24 2.10
CA GLY A 400 16.59 13.12 3.05
C GLY A 400 15.64 13.66 4.12
N LYS A 401 15.53 14.97 4.24
CA LYS A 401 14.63 15.64 5.20
C LYS A 401 13.14 15.40 4.94
N ARG A 402 12.78 14.93 3.76
CA ARG A 402 11.41 14.56 3.40
C ARG A 402 11.00 13.16 3.89
N ALA A 403 11.93 12.42 4.51
CA ALA A 403 11.66 11.14 5.14
C ALA A 403 11.67 11.29 6.66
N THR A 404 10.58 10.88 7.31
CA THR A 404 10.48 10.75 8.76
C THR A 404 10.48 9.27 9.10
N ILE A 405 11.51 8.83 9.86
CA ILE A 405 11.67 7.44 10.26
C ILE A 405 11.41 7.32 11.77
N TYR A 406 10.37 6.58 12.12
CA TYR A 406 10.05 6.23 13.50
C TYR A 406 10.82 4.99 13.93
N PRO A 407 11.30 4.92 15.18
CA PRO A 407 12.11 3.80 15.65
C PRO A 407 11.35 2.48 15.72
N THR A 408 10.05 2.54 16.02
CA THR A 408 9.15 1.39 16.19
C THR A 408 7.78 1.66 15.57
N GLY A 409 7.02 0.60 15.29
CA GLY A 409 5.67 0.70 14.72
C GLY A 409 5.31 -0.50 13.85
N GLY A 410 6.27 -1.37 13.55
CA GLY A 410 6.07 -2.49 12.63
C GLY A 410 5.55 -2.02 11.27
N HIS A 411 4.73 -2.83 10.62
CA HIS A 411 4.11 -2.44 9.36
C HIS A 411 2.77 -1.75 9.59
N CYS A 412 2.74 -0.41 9.49
CA CYS A 412 1.54 0.41 9.63
C CYS A 412 0.82 0.29 11.00
N GLY A 413 1.48 -0.20 12.05
CA GLY A 413 0.85 -0.40 13.36
C GLY A 413 0.63 0.91 14.12
N ASN A 414 1.48 1.91 13.89
CA ASN A 414 1.43 3.21 14.55
C ASN A 414 0.59 4.26 13.79
N MET A 415 -0.11 3.91 12.71
CA MET A 415 -0.85 4.88 11.89
C MET A 415 -1.94 5.64 12.63
N SER A 416 -2.55 5.03 13.66
CA SER A 416 -3.57 5.68 14.49
C SER A 416 -2.99 6.36 15.74
N TYR A 417 -1.68 6.24 15.99
CA TYR A 417 -1.02 6.90 17.12
C TYR A 417 -1.10 8.41 16.96
N ARG A 418 -1.46 9.10 18.04
CA ARG A 418 -1.78 10.54 18.00
C ARG A 418 -0.70 11.41 17.34
N ASP A 419 0.58 11.12 17.60
CA ASP A 419 1.69 11.91 17.05
C ASP A 419 1.89 11.61 15.55
N ASN A 420 1.70 10.35 15.13
CA ASN A 420 1.73 9.98 13.72
C ASN A 420 0.58 10.61 12.94
N VAL A 421 -0.62 10.65 13.53
CA VAL A 421 -1.78 11.32 12.91
C VAL A 421 -1.54 12.83 12.78
N ALA A 422 -1.00 13.47 13.81
CA ALA A 422 -0.65 14.89 13.76
C ALA A 422 0.40 15.16 12.66
N HIS A 423 1.42 14.33 12.57
CA HIS A 423 2.48 14.45 11.55
C HIS A 423 1.94 14.19 10.14
N MET A 424 1.08 13.18 9.97
CA MET A 424 0.41 12.89 8.71
C MET A 424 -0.40 14.10 8.20
N VAL A 425 -1.12 14.79 9.08
CA VAL A 425 -1.87 16.00 8.73
C VAL A 425 -0.92 17.17 8.42
N ALA A 426 0.13 17.39 9.23
CA ALA A 426 1.10 18.44 9.04
C ALA A 426 1.82 18.38 7.68
N ALA A 427 2.04 17.17 7.14
CA ALA A 427 2.61 16.97 5.80
C ALA A 427 1.81 17.65 4.67
N PHE A 428 0.55 18.01 4.92
CA PHE A 428 -0.32 18.67 3.94
C PHE A 428 -0.74 20.08 4.32
N THR A 429 -0.49 20.53 5.57
CA THR A 429 -0.95 21.85 6.05
C THR A 429 0.18 22.84 6.23
N ASP A 430 1.38 22.41 6.56
CA ASP A 430 2.52 23.26 6.95
C ASP A 430 3.57 23.45 5.81
N GLY A 431 3.17 23.23 4.56
CA GLY A 431 4.05 23.35 3.39
C GLY A 431 5.12 22.24 3.32
N GLY A 432 4.82 21.07 3.87
CA GLY A 432 5.60 19.84 3.68
C GLY A 432 6.92 19.76 4.46
N THR A 433 7.18 20.67 5.40
CA THR A 433 8.34 20.58 6.31
C THR A 433 7.87 20.30 7.73
N PRO A 434 8.24 19.13 8.33
CA PRO A 434 7.96 18.84 9.74
C PRO A 434 8.74 19.73 10.69
#